data_e0999c9fb6bb978ef48ef5356fec1caa
#
_entry.id   e0999c9fb6bb978ef48ef5356fec1caa
#
_cell.length_a   1.000
_cell.length_b   1.000
_cell.length_c   1.000
_cell.angle_alpha   90.00
_cell.angle_beta   90.00
_cell.angle_gamma   90.00
#
_symmetry.space_group_name_H-M   'P 1'
#
loop_
_entity.id
_entity.type
_entity.pdbx_description
1 polymer ?
#
loop_
_entity_poly.entity_id
_entity_poly.type
_entity_poly.pdbx_seq_one_letter_code
_entity_poly.pdbx_strand_id
1 'polypeptide(L)'
;MNLSLHLALRHLSSSDKSNFSSFAGRLSVIGLAFGIASLILTISVYNGFENTISEKIASFDGHYRIQDILGRPIDEKSSLEKSLNEIDFDRADLIMQSFVQGPAMIRKGINAEGVIIEGISGDELVQPLKDLLIEGKGALSNNSIIIGKSLADKYGLLIGDPLVVFDLSSIADLSGIDRLKQFIIQGIFHSGLSEYDNTMISVSYTHLTLPTILLV
;
A
#
# COMPACT_ATOMS: atom_id res chain seq x y z
N MET A 1 -27.41 20.77 40.82
CA MET A 1 -26.11 20.21 41.27
C MET A 1 -26.44 18.91 42.03
N ASN A 2 -26.04 17.74 41.47
CA ASN A 2 -26.50 16.46 41.99
C ASN A 2 -25.94 16.19 43.40
N LEU A 3 -26.82 15.88 44.34
CA LEU A 3 -26.48 15.60 45.74
C LEU A 3 -25.35 14.55 45.87
N SER A 4 -25.36 13.56 44.95
CA SER A 4 -24.34 12.50 44.89
C SER A 4 -22.94 13.03 44.59
N LEU A 5 -22.83 14.02 43.69
CA LEU A 5 -21.55 14.66 43.32
C LEU A 5 -21.01 15.48 44.50
N HIS A 6 -21.90 16.19 45.20
CA HIS A 6 -21.51 16.99 46.35
C HIS A 6 -21.02 16.12 47.52
N LEU A 7 -21.70 14.98 47.78
CA LEU A 7 -21.28 14.01 48.79
C LEU A 7 -19.96 13.34 48.43
N ALA A 8 -19.74 12.98 47.16
CA ALA A 8 -18.48 12.40 46.68
C ALA A 8 -17.30 13.36 46.85
N LEU A 9 -17.45 14.62 46.43
CA LEU A 9 -16.43 15.66 46.62
C LEU A 9 -16.12 15.94 48.10
N ARG A 10 -17.13 15.92 48.95
CA ARG A 10 -16.97 16.11 50.42
C ARG A 10 -16.22 14.93 51.04
N HIS A 11 -16.48 13.69 50.63
CA HIS A 11 -15.73 12.52 51.08
C HIS A 11 -14.27 12.51 50.64
N LEU A 12 -13.98 12.96 49.43
CA LEU A 12 -12.61 13.12 48.92
C LEU A 12 -11.83 14.25 49.61
N SER A 13 -12.55 15.29 50.08
CA SER A 13 -11.96 16.49 50.71
C SER A 13 -11.99 16.46 52.25
N SER A 14 -12.67 15.49 52.89
CA SER A 14 -12.76 15.46 54.35
C SER A 14 -11.43 15.10 54.99
N SER A 15 -10.94 16.02 55.82
CA SER A 15 -9.67 15.93 56.53
C SER A 15 -9.83 15.30 57.93
N ASP A 16 -10.76 14.37 58.11
CA ASP A 16 -10.96 13.73 59.42
C ASP A 16 -9.88 12.68 59.70
N LYS A 17 -9.57 12.53 60.99
CA LYS A 17 -8.40 11.84 61.59
C LYS A 17 -8.21 10.34 61.28
N SER A 18 -8.93 9.76 60.35
CA SER A 18 -8.59 8.44 59.79
C SER A 18 -7.96 8.60 58.40
N ASN A 19 -6.72 8.99 58.37
CA ASN A 19 -5.95 9.32 57.18
C ASN A 19 -5.90 8.20 56.09
N PHE A 20 -6.19 6.95 56.45
CA PHE A 20 -6.10 5.80 55.54
C PHE A 20 -7.24 5.75 54.51
N SER A 21 -8.49 5.99 54.91
CA SER A 21 -9.65 5.91 54.01
C SER A 21 -9.63 7.01 52.97
N SER A 22 -9.27 8.23 53.36
CA SER A 22 -9.14 9.38 52.45
C SER A 22 -7.97 9.24 51.47
N PHE A 23 -6.86 8.65 51.93
CA PHE A 23 -5.69 8.33 51.08
C PHE A 23 -6.03 7.24 50.07
N ALA A 24 -6.68 6.14 50.50
CA ALA A 24 -7.09 5.05 49.59
C ALA A 24 -8.09 5.55 48.52
N GLY A 25 -9.03 6.43 48.89
CA GLY A 25 -9.97 7.03 47.95
C GLY A 25 -9.28 7.89 46.87
N ARG A 26 -8.33 8.72 47.30
CA ARG A 26 -7.54 9.53 46.32
C ARG A 26 -6.69 8.67 45.39
N LEU A 27 -6.06 7.63 45.94
CA LEU A 27 -5.25 6.71 45.16
C LEU A 27 -6.08 5.97 44.11
N SER A 28 -7.31 5.53 44.49
CA SER A 28 -8.24 4.89 43.58
C SER A 28 -8.68 5.80 42.44
N VAL A 29 -8.98 7.07 42.73
CA VAL A 29 -9.36 8.05 41.70
C VAL A 29 -8.19 8.32 40.73
N ILE A 30 -6.97 8.49 41.27
CA ILE A 30 -5.77 8.67 40.44
C ILE A 30 -5.54 7.44 39.59
N GLY A 31 -5.63 6.23 40.15
CA GLY A 31 -5.47 4.99 39.40
C GLY A 31 -6.49 4.83 38.28
N LEU A 32 -7.75 5.16 38.56
CA LEU A 32 -8.82 5.13 37.56
C LEU A 32 -8.57 6.18 36.45
N ALA A 33 -8.20 7.39 36.84
CA ALA A 33 -7.88 8.46 35.85
C ALA A 33 -6.71 8.06 34.96
N PHE A 34 -5.65 7.48 35.50
CA PHE A 34 -4.53 6.94 34.73
C PHE A 34 -4.95 5.81 33.78
N GLY A 35 -5.80 4.90 34.25
CA GLY A 35 -6.33 3.81 33.44
C GLY A 35 -7.14 4.31 32.24
N ILE A 36 -8.04 5.26 32.48
CA ILE A 36 -8.84 5.85 31.40
C ILE A 36 -7.97 6.65 30.43
N ALA A 37 -7.03 7.46 30.94
CA ALA A 37 -6.12 8.23 30.11
C ALA A 37 -5.26 7.32 29.20
N SER A 38 -4.73 6.24 29.76
CA SER A 38 -3.94 5.25 28.99
C SER A 38 -4.79 4.58 27.89
N LEU A 39 -6.04 4.25 28.17
CA LEU A 39 -6.94 3.64 27.21
C LEU A 39 -7.29 4.60 26.07
N ILE A 40 -7.60 5.86 26.38
CA ILE A 40 -7.86 6.88 25.36
C ILE A 40 -6.63 7.10 24.48
N LEU A 41 -5.45 7.19 25.09
CA LEU A 41 -4.20 7.40 24.36
C LEU A 41 -3.90 6.22 23.44
N THR A 42 -4.08 5.00 23.90
CA THR A 42 -3.88 3.79 23.10
C THR A 42 -4.83 3.75 21.90
N ILE A 43 -6.11 4.04 22.09
CA ILE A 43 -7.10 4.06 21.01
C ILE A 43 -6.77 5.18 20.00
N SER A 44 -6.36 6.36 20.47
CA SER A 44 -5.99 7.48 19.61
C SER A 44 -4.78 7.17 18.74
N VAL A 45 -3.75 6.54 19.31
CA VAL A 45 -2.56 6.11 18.57
C VAL A 45 -2.92 5.01 17.57
N TYR A 46 -3.73 4.04 17.97
CA TYR A 46 -4.19 2.96 17.09
C TYR A 46 -4.95 3.50 15.88
N ASN A 47 -5.95 4.35 16.09
CA ASN A 47 -6.74 4.93 15.00
C ASN A 47 -5.88 5.80 14.07
N GLY A 48 -4.94 6.58 14.60
CA GLY A 48 -4.01 7.37 13.81
C GLY A 48 -3.11 6.50 12.93
N PHE A 49 -2.61 5.40 13.48
CA PHE A 49 -1.78 4.45 12.76
C PHE A 49 -2.57 3.73 11.65
N GLU A 50 -3.77 3.23 11.96
CA GLU A 50 -4.64 2.55 11.01
C GLU A 50 -4.98 3.45 9.81
N ASN A 51 -5.39 4.70 10.07
CA ASN A 51 -5.69 5.64 8.99
C ASN A 51 -4.48 5.92 8.11
N THR A 52 -3.32 6.17 8.70
CA THR A 52 -2.09 6.47 7.95
C THR A 52 -1.66 5.29 7.08
N ILE A 53 -1.75 4.05 7.59
CA ILE A 53 -1.41 2.86 6.81
C ILE A 53 -2.43 2.63 5.70
N SER A 54 -3.74 2.74 6.00
CA SER A 54 -4.79 2.55 5.02
C SER A 54 -4.68 3.53 3.86
N GLU A 55 -4.40 4.80 4.13
CA GLU A 55 -4.16 5.82 3.09
C GLU A 55 -2.94 5.47 2.24
N LYS A 56 -1.84 5.04 2.85
CA LYS A 56 -0.63 4.65 2.10
C LYS A 56 -0.83 3.42 1.22
N ILE A 57 -1.51 2.39 1.74
CA ILE A 57 -1.83 1.20 0.96
C ILE A 57 -2.78 1.56 -0.18
N ALA A 58 -3.83 2.35 0.09
CA ALA A 58 -4.78 2.78 -0.93
C ALA A 58 -4.15 3.62 -2.04
N SER A 59 -3.11 4.40 -1.72
CA SER A 59 -2.36 5.18 -2.72
C SER A 59 -1.60 4.28 -3.71
N PHE A 60 -1.21 3.08 -3.29
CA PHE A 60 -0.45 2.15 -4.12
C PHE A 60 -1.35 1.08 -4.77
N ASP A 61 -2.17 0.41 -3.97
CA ASP A 61 -2.99 -0.73 -4.39
C ASP A 61 -4.41 -0.32 -4.86
N GLY A 62 -4.76 0.96 -4.70
CA GLY A 62 -6.12 1.45 -4.88
C GLY A 62 -7.03 1.06 -3.69
N HIS A 63 -8.22 1.65 -3.66
CA HIS A 63 -9.20 1.37 -2.60
C HIS A 63 -9.90 0.02 -2.80
N TYR A 64 -10.05 -0.41 -4.04
CA TYR A 64 -10.68 -1.67 -4.41
C TYR A 64 -9.91 -2.34 -5.53
N ARG A 65 -9.62 -3.62 -5.37
CA ARG A 65 -8.99 -4.45 -6.38
C ARG A 65 -9.94 -5.57 -6.78
N ILE A 66 -10.30 -5.62 -8.06
CA ILE A 66 -11.18 -6.66 -8.61
C ILE A 66 -10.31 -7.68 -9.33
N GLN A 67 -10.35 -8.92 -8.89
CA GLN A 67 -9.59 -10.03 -9.46
C GLN A 67 -10.50 -11.25 -9.62
N ASP A 68 -10.24 -12.10 -10.60
CA ASP A 68 -10.85 -13.43 -10.64
C ASP A 68 -10.31 -14.29 -9.49
N ILE A 69 -11.17 -15.12 -8.89
CA ILE A 69 -10.82 -16.00 -7.75
C ILE A 69 -9.67 -16.97 -8.10
N LEU A 70 -9.54 -17.32 -9.38
CA LEU A 70 -8.50 -18.22 -9.90
C LEU A 70 -7.29 -17.45 -10.46
N GLY A 71 -7.24 -16.10 -10.31
CA GLY A 71 -6.18 -15.27 -10.83
C GLY A 71 -6.11 -15.20 -12.36
N ARG A 72 -7.20 -15.56 -13.05
CA ARG A 72 -7.27 -15.48 -14.51
C ARG A 72 -7.50 -14.05 -14.98
N PRO A 73 -7.04 -13.68 -16.18
CA PRO A 73 -7.35 -12.39 -16.77
C PRO A 73 -8.87 -12.21 -16.87
N ILE A 74 -9.35 -11.01 -16.57
CA ILE A 74 -10.75 -10.65 -16.76
C ILE A 74 -10.90 -10.11 -18.17
N ASP A 75 -11.41 -10.95 -19.09
CA ASP A 75 -11.51 -10.63 -20.51
C ASP A 75 -12.67 -9.67 -20.85
N GLU A 76 -13.69 -9.58 -19.99
CA GLU A 76 -14.88 -8.78 -20.25
C GLU A 76 -14.92 -7.48 -19.43
N LYS A 77 -14.18 -6.48 -19.87
CA LYS A 77 -14.27 -5.12 -19.32
C LYS A 77 -15.72 -4.59 -19.37
N SER A 78 -16.49 -4.97 -20.42
CA SER A 78 -17.86 -4.55 -20.62
C SER A 78 -18.87 -5.13 -19.60
N SER A 79 -18.64 -6.35 -19.11
CA SER A 79 -19.49 -6.95 -18.08
C SER A 79 -19.21 -6.36 -16.70
N LEU A 80 -17.95 -6.09 -16.40
CA LEU A 80 -17.53 -5.37 -15.19
C LEU A 80 -18.09 -3.95 -15.13
N GLU A 81 -18.02 -3.20 -16.24
CA GLU A 81 -18.57 -1.86 -16.32
C GLU A 81 -20.09 -1.84 -16.12
N LYS A 82 -20.80 -2.86 -16.63
CA LYS A 82 -22.23 -3.01 -16.37
C LYS A 82 -22.54 -3.29 -14.91
N SER A 83 -21.82 -4.23 -14.30
CA SER A 83 -22.03 -4.58 -12.88
C SER A 83 -21.67 -3.42 -11.94
N LEU A 84 -20.63 -2.64 -12.24
CA LEU A 84 -20.28 -1.44 -11.49
C LEU A 84 -21.28 -0.30 -11.70
N ASN A 85 -21.95 -0.27 -12.85
CA ASN A 85 -23.02 0.69 -13.13
C ASN A 85 -24.29 0.44 -12.32
N GLU A 86 -24.49 -0.78 -11.83
CA GLU A 86 -25.62 -1.14 -10.96
C GLU A 86 -25.35 -0.81 -9.48
N ILE A 87 -24.11 -0.57 -9.11
CA ILE A 87 -23.72 -0.16 -7.75
C ILE A 87 -23.76 1.37 -7.70
N ASP A 88 -24.48 1.90 -6.71
CA ASP A 88 -24.64 3.35 -6.50
C ASP A 88 -23.35 3.95 -5.87
N PHE A 89 -22.32 4.08 -6.71
CA PHE A 89 -21.11 4.82 -6.35
C PHE A 89 -21.25 6.28 -6.81
N ASP A 90 -20.76 7.21 -6.00
CA ASP A 90 -20.57 8.58 -6.45
C ASP A 90 -19.46 8.59 -7.51
N ARG A 91 -19.87 8.63 -8.79
CA ARG A 91 -19.01 8.40 -9.96
C ARG A 91 -18.00 9.50 -10.23
N ALA A 92 -18.13 10.64 -9.56
CA ALA A 92 -17.31 11.80 -9.85
C ALA A 92 -15.81 11.56 -9.58
N ASP A 93 -15.48 10.60 -8.67
CA ASP A 93 -14.11 10.35 -8.23
C ASP A 93 -13.61 8.91 -8.51
N LEU A 94 -14.35 8.12 -9.33
CA LEU A 94 -13.96 6.75 -9.63
C LEU A 94 -12.91 6.69 -10.74
N ILE A 95 -11.67 6.38 -10.38
CA ILE A 95 -10.59 6.11 -11.34
C ILE A 95 -10.44 4.60 -11.48
N MET A 96 -10.70 4.06 -12.67
CA MET A 96 -10.52 2.65 -13.00
C MET A 96 -9.25 2.47 -13.80
N GLN A 97 -8.35 1.61 -13.32
CA GLN A 97 -7.12 1.26 -14.01
C GLN A 97 -6.99 -0.25 -14.14
N SER A 98 -6.73 -0.73 -15.36
CA SER A 98 -6.39 -2.14 -15.57
C SER A 98 -4.92 -2.36 -15.24
N PHE A 99 -4.63 -3.46 -14.57
CA PHE A 99 -3.27 -3.85 -14.21
C PHE A 99 -3.06 -5.35 -14.42
N VAL A 100 -1.81 -5.73 -14.57
CA VAL A 100 -1.34 -7.12 -14.52
C VAL A 100 -0.21 -7.20 -13.53
N GLN A 101 -0.24 -8.16 -12.64
CA GLN A 101 0.79 -8.33 -11.62
C GLN A 101 1.33 -9.76 -11.66
N GLY A 102 2.62 -9.91 -11.52
CA GLY A 102 3.26 -11.21 -11.49
C GLY A 102 4.62 -11.21 -10.77
N PRO A 103 5.12 -12.40 -10.41
CA PRO A 103 6.46 -12.53 -9.86
C PRO A 103 7.50 -12.32 -10.96
N ALA A 104 8.54 -11.55 -10.64
CA ALA A 104 9.67 -11.32 -11.53
C ALA A 104 10.98 -11.36 -10.74
N MET A 105 12.08 -11.34 -11.44
CA MET A 105 13.42 -11.25 -10.86
C MET A 105 14.17 -10.12 -11.57
N ILE A 106 14.76 -9.23 -10.82
CA ILE A 106 15.70 -8.25 -11.35
C ILE A 106 17.12 -8.73 -11.21
N ARG A 107 18.00 -8.29 -12.11
CA ARG A 107 19.42 -8.60 -12.08
C ARG A 107 20.26 -7.35 -12.33
N LYS A 108 21.23 -7.12 -11.44
CA LYS A 108 22.33 -6.16 -11.64
C LYS A 108 23.68 -6.87 -11.37
N GLY A 109 24.44 -7.09 -12.43
CA GLY A 109 25.70 -7.83 -12.35
C GLY A 109 25.50 -9.29 -11.92
N ILE A 110 26.09 -9.67 -10.79
CA ILE A 110 25.98 -11.01 -10.21
C ILE A 110 24.80 -11.16 -9.22
N ASN A 111 24.21 -10.05 -8.81
CA ASN A 111 23.14 -10.02 -7.83
C ASN A 111 21.78 -10.15 -8.53
N ALA A 112 20.91 -10.96 -7.94
CA ALA A 112 19.53 -11.13 -8.37
C ALA A 112 18.59 -10.98 -7.17
N GLU A 113 17.43 -10.36 -7.39
CA GLU A 113 16.39 -10.12 -6.38
C GLU A 113 15.02 -10.48 -6.94
N GLY A 114 14.21 -11.17 -6.13
CA GLY A 114 12.81 -11.39 -6.43
C GLY A 114 11.99 -10.13 -6.23
N VAL A 115 11.19 -9.78 -7.22
CA VAL A 115 10.32 -8.60 -7.18
C VAL A 115 8.94 -8.95 -7.70
N ILE A 116 7.99 -8.07 -7.46
CA ILE A 116 6.66 -8.12 -8.04
C ILE A 116 6.61 -7.06 -9.14
N ILE A 117 6.40 -7.50 -10.37
CA ILE A 117 6.22 -6.59 -11.49
C ILE A 117 4.74 -6.29 -11.67
N GLU A 118 4.41 -5.02 -11.76
CA GLU A 118 3.07 -4.54 -12.04
C GLU A 118 3.05 -3.79 -13.37
N GLY A 119 2.30 -4.32 -14.31
CA GLY A 119 2.03 -3.67 -15.60
C GLY A 119 0.77 -2.84 -15.49
N ILE A 120 0.90 -1.55 -15.71
CA ILE A 120 -0.17 -0.57 -15.60
C ILE A 120 -0.65 -0.19 -17.00
N SER A 121 -1.97 -0.18 -17.21
CA SER A 121 -2.59 0.27 -18.45
C SER A 121 -2.50 1.79 -18.57
N GLY A 122 -1.89 2.26 -19.66
CA GLY A 122 -1.69 3.68 -19.96
C GLY A 122 -0.23 4.08 -20.02
N ASP A 123 0.00 5.28 -20.53
CA ASP A 123 1.35 5.83 -20.71
C ASP A 123 1.85 6.61 -19.49
N GLU A 124 1.02 6.72 -18.46
CA GLU A 124 1.32 7.46 -17.22
C GLU A 124 0.75 6.77 -15.99
N LEU A 125 1.46 6.93 -14.86
CA LEU A 125 0.95 6.55 -13.55
C LEU A 125 -0.33 7.33 -13.22
N VAL A 126 -1.25 6.71 -12.49
CA VAL A 126 -2.38 7.43 -11.87
C VAL A 126 -1.91 8.39 -10.80
N GLN A 127 -2.70 9.41 -10.52
CA GLN A 127 -2.32 10.50 -9.62
C GLN A 127 -1.83 10.05 -8.25
N PRO A 128 -2.46 9.09 -7.54
CA PRO A 128 -1.95 8.65 -6.24
C PRO A 128 -0.53 8.07 -6.30
N LEU A 129 -0.20 7.36 -7.39
CA LEU A 129 1.12 6.77 -7.58
C LEU A 129 2.15 7.84 -8.03
N LYS A 130 1.71 8.86 -8.78
CA LYS A 130 2.56 10.01 -9.14
C LYS A 130 3.01 10.79 -7.91
N ASP A 131 2.15 10.93 -6.90
CA ASP A 131 2.44 11.66 -5.67
C ASP A 131 3.50 10.95 -4.80
N LEU A 132 3.70 9.64 -5.00
CA LEU A 132 4.76 8.88 -4.35
C LEU A 132 6.11 8.97 -5.06
N LEU A 133 6.16 9.56 -6.25
CA LEU A 133 7.38 9.68 -7.03
C LEU A 133 8.31 10.72 -6.39
N ILE A 134 9.52 10.32 -6.03
CA ILE A 134 10.51 11.22 -5.44
C ILE A 134 11.53 11.70 -6.47
N GLU A 135 11.80 10.91 -7.51
CA GLU A 135 12.73 11.25 -8.58
C GLU A 135 12.21 10.78 -9.94
N GLY A 136 12.49 11.55 -10.98
CA GLY A 136 12.17 11.20 -12.36
C GLY A 136 10.79 11.62 -12.84
N LYS A 137 10.23 10.83 -13.75
CA LYS A 137 8.94 11.10 -14.39
C LYS A 137 8.01 9.91 -14.22
N GLY A 138 6.73 10.16 -14.00
CA GLY A 138 5.68 9.14 -13.92
C GLY A 138 5.19 8.62 -15.29
N ALA A 139 5.88 8.96 -16.35
CA ALA A 139 5.55 8.46 -17.69
C ALA A 139 6.11 7.05 -17.87
N LEU A 140 5.26 6.13 -18.31
CA LEU A 140 5.59 4.75 -18.62
C LEU A 140 5.71 4.61 -20.15
N SER A 141 6.83 5.06 -20.70
CA SER A 141 7.13 4.85 -22.13
C SER A 141 7.62 3.43 -22.38
N ASN A 142 7.68 3.05 -23.67
CA ASN A 142 8.27 1.78 -24.10
C ASN A 142 9.66 1.58 -23.47
N ASN A 143 9.88 0.46 -22.81
CA ASN A 143 11.11 0.09 -22.12
C ASN A 143 11.47 0.91 -20.87
N SER A 144 10.54 1.63 -20.28
CA SER A 144 10.76 2.30 -19.00
C SER A 144 10.23 1.50 -17.82
N ILE A 145 10.91 1.67 -16.68
CA ILE A 145 10.55 1.06 -15.42
C ILE A 145 10.63 2.09 -14.30
N ILE A 146 9.71 1.97 -13.35
CA ILE A 146 9.71 2.74 -12.12
C ILE A 146 9.95 1.75 -10.98
N ILE A 147 10.87 2.07 -10.09
CA ILE A 147 11.32 1.19 -9.01
C ILE A 147 11.15 1.85 -7.64
N GLY A 148 11.03 1.04 -6.59
CA GLY A 148 10.98 1.54 -5.22
C GLY A 148 12.34 2.06 -4.74
N LYS A 149 12.30 3.06 -3.85
CA LYS A 149 13.51 3.72 -3.32
C LYS A 149 14.44 2.74 -2.63
N SER A 150 13.92 1.87 -1.77
CA SER A 150 14.74 0.91 -1.02
C SER A 150 15.50 -0.04 -1.96
N LEU A 151 14.86 -0.42 -3.08
CA LEU A 151 15.48 -1.24 -4.11
C LEU A 151 16.58 -0.46 -4.85
N ALA A 152 16.32 0.81 -5.18
CA ALA A 152 17.29 1.71 -5.81
C ALA A 152 18.52 1.89 -4.93
N ASP A 153 18.32 2.20 -3.65
CA ASP A 153 19.40 2.40 -2.67
C ASP A 153 20.23 1.12 -2.47
N LYS A 154 19.56 -0.04 -2.35
CA LYS A 154 20.21 -1.35 -2.13
C LYS A 154 21.19 -1.72 -3.24
N TYR A 155 20.84 -1.41 -4.49
CA TYR A 155 21.63 -1.76 -5.65
C TYR A 155 22.40 -0.59 -6.27
N GLY A 156 22.30 0.61 -5.69
CA GLY A 156 22.90 1.83 -6.23
C GLY A 156 22.40 2.11 -7.66
N LEU A 157 21.08 2.04 -7.85
CA LEU A 157 20.43 2.28 -9.13
C LEU A 157 20.03 3.75 -9.24
N LEU A 158 20.30 4.35 -10.40
CA LEU A 158 19.98 5.73 -10.70
C LEU A 158 19.02 5.82 -11.88
N ILE A 159 18.38 6.97 -12.04
CA ILE A 159 17.57 7.26 -13.23
C ILE A 159 18.48 7.20 -14.47
N GLY A 160 18.00 6.49 -15.49
CA GLY A 160 18.74 6.24 -16.74
C GLY A 160 19.55 4.95 -16.75
N ASP A 161 19.73 4.29 -15.59
CA ASP A 161 20.41 3.00 -15.54
C ASP A 161 19.60 1.90 -16.23
N PRO A 162 20.26 0.96 -16.92
CA PRO A 162 19.60 -0.23 -17.46
C PRO A 162 19.41 -1.28 -16.36
N LEU A 163 18.19 -1.84 -16.29
CA LEU A 163 17.84 -2.92 -15.39
C LEU A 163 17.31 -4.10 -16.19
N VAL A 164 17.84 -5.29 -15.93
CA VAL A 164 17.36 -6.53 -16.56
C VAL A 164 16.30 -7.14 -15.66
N VAL A 165 15.13 -7.38 -16.22
CA VAL A 165 13.99 -8.01 -15.56
C VAL A 165 13.72 -9.37 -16.22
N PHE A 166 13.54 -10.37 -15.40
CA PHE A 166 13.19 -11.72 -15.78
C PHE A 166 11.77 -12.04 -15.27
N ASP A 167 10.83 -12.26 -16.19
CA ASP A 167 9.46 -12.63 -15.86
C ASP A 167 9.39 -14.11 -15.48
N LEU A 168 8.92 -14.40 -14.25
CA LEU A 168 8.78 -15.74 -13.73
C LEU A 168 7.38 -16.34 -14.00
N SER A 169 6.41 -15.55 -14.41
CA SER A 169 5.04 -16.02 -14.67
C SER A 169 4.96 -16.95 -15.89
N SER A 170 5.87 -16.80 -16.83
CA SER A 170 5.93 -17.59 -18.06
C SER A 170 6.82 -18.84 -17.98
N ILE A 171 7.12 -19.34 -16.77
CA ILE A 171 7.94 -20.57 -16.59
C ILE A 171 7.27 -21.81 -17.21
N ALA A 172 5.94 -21.82 -17.37
CA ALA A 172 5.19 -22.92 -17.97
C ALA A 172 5.42 -23.04 -19.49
N ASP A 173 5.85 -21.98 -20.17
CA ASP A 173 6.14 -21.99 -21.60
C ASP A 173 7.62 -22.30 -21.85
N LEU A 174 7.90 -23.47 -22.42
CA LEU A 174 9.24 -23.99 -22.71
C LEU A 174 10.03 -23.22 -23.80
N SER A 175 9.49 -22.18 -24.39
CA SER A 175 10.10 -21.41 -25.47
C SER A 175 11.13 -20.33 -25.09
N GLY A 176 11.47 -20.23 -23.85
CA GLY A 176 12.72 -19.71 -23.23
C GLY A 176 13.40 -18.40 -23.68
N ILE A 177 13.06 -17.82 -24.81
CA ILE A 177 13.88 -16.77 -25.45
C ILE A 177 13.46 -15.34 -25.09
N ASP A 178 12.21 -15.09 -24.75
CA ASP A 178 11.68 -13.74 -24.50
C ASP A 178 11.58 -13.32 -23.03
N ARG A 179 12.24 -14.04 -22.15
CA ARG A 179 12.10 -13.85 -20.69
C ARG A 179 12.95 -12.73 -20.09
N LEU A 180 14.00 -12.33 -20.79
CA LEU A 180 14.91 -11.28 -20.36
C LEU A 180 14.56 -10.00 -21.09
N LYS A 181 14.01 -9.03 -20.37
CA LYS A 181 13.76 -7.70 -20.91
C LYS A 181 14.65 -6.69 -20.18
N GLN A 182 15.23 -5.80 -20.96
CA GLN A 182 16.00 -4.69 -20.42
C GLN A 182 15.13 -3.44 -20.41
N PHE A 183 15.03 -2.82 -19.26
CA PHE A 183 14.31 -1.57 -19.05
C PHE A 183 15.28 -0.47 -18.63
N ILE A 184 14.90 0.77 -18.85
CA ILE A 184 15.60 1.96 -18.37
C ILE A 184 14.82 2.54 -17.19
N ILE A 185 15.50 2.79 -16.07
CA ILE A 185 14.89 3.38 -14.89
C ILE A 185 14.52 4.83 -15.21
N GLN A 186 13.22 5.14 -15.16
CA GLN A 186 12.69 6.46 -15.47
C GLN A 186 12.17 7.19 -14.22
N GLY A 187 11.85 6.48 -13.16
CA GLY A 187 11.39 7.04 -11.92
C GLY A 187 11.69 6.16 -10.71
N ILE A 188 11.78 6.82 -9.56
CA ILE A 188 11.94 6.17 -8.27
C ILE A 188 10.81 6.66 -7.38
N PHE A 189 10.04 5.74 -6.80
CA PHE A 189 8.96 6.04 -5.86
C PHE A 189 9.35 5.70 -4.43
N HIS A 190 8.67 6.34 -3.47
CA HIS A 190 8.79 6.06 -2.04
C HIS A 190 7.42 6.03 -1.38
N SER A 191 6.93 4.85 -1.09
CA SER A 191 5.64 4.65 -0.39
C SER A 191 5.75 4.87 1.12
N GLY A 192 6.95 4.74 1.67
CA GLY A 192 7.22 4.69 3.10
C GLY A 192 6.84 3.36 3.74
N LEU A 193 6.45 2.36 2.93
CA LEU A 193 6.26 0.98 3.32
C LEU A 193 7.42 0.17 2.75
N SER A 194 8.27 -0.34 3.65
CA SER A 194 9.54 -1.01 3.28
C SER A 194 9.32 -2.19 2.35
N GLU A 195 8.20 -2.89 2.48
CA GLU A 195 7.86 -4.05 1.66
C GLU A 195 7.64 -3.63 0.20
N TYR A 196 6.84 -2.60 -0.06
CA TYR A 196 6.60 -2.07 -1.40
C TYR A 196 7.86 -1.45 -2.00
N ASP A 197 8.58 -0.64 -1.23
CA ASP A 197 9.79 0.05 -1.69
C ASP A 197 10.93 -0.92 -2.03
N ASN A 198 10.93 -2.16 -1.49
CA ASN A 198 11.94 -3.18 -1.79
C ASN A 198 11.54 -4.14 -2.89
N THR A 199 10.26 -4.38 -3.11
CA THR A 199 9.80 -5.50 -3.95
C THR A 199 9.00 -5.08 -5.17
N MET A 200 8.39 -3.90 -5.17
CA MET A 200 7.52 -3.49 -6.28
C MET A 200 8.27 -2.74 -7.36
N ILE A 201 7.96 -3.11 -8.60
CA ILE A 201 8.41 -2.40 -9.81
C ILE A 201 7.22 -2.21 -10.75
N SER A 202 7.11 -1.05 -11.38
CA SER A 202 6.00 -0.72 -12.29
C SER A 202 6.50 -0.51 -13.71
N VAL A 203 5.78 -1.08 -14.67
CA VAL A 203 6.06 -0.95 -16.12
C VAL A 203 4.77 -0.67 -16.88
N SER A 204 4.88 -0.27 -18.15
CA SER A 204 3.71 -0.19 -19.03
C SER A 204 3.14 -1.59 -19.30
N TYR A 205 1.83 -1.73 -19.27
CA TYR A 205 1.09 -2.97 -19.55
C TYR A 205 1.48 -3.64 -20.87
N THR A 206 1.81 -2.86 -21.88
CA THR A 206 2.20 -3.36 -23.22
C THR A 206 3.46 -4.23 -23.19
N HIS A 207 4.24 -4.19 -22.12
CA HIS A 207 5.46 -4.98 -21.95
C HIS A 207 5.26 -6.31 -21.21
N LEU A 208 4.18 -6.44 -20.46
CA LEU A 208 3.73 -7.69 -19.89
C LEU A 208 2.77 -8.38 -20.86
N THR A 209 3.26 -8.73 -22.04
CA THR A 209 2.51 -9.62 -22.91
C THR A 209 2.45 -10.98 -22.23
N LEU A 210 1.30 -11.25 -21.61
CA LEU A 210 0.87 -12.62 -21.43
C LEU A 210 0.92 -13.28 -22.81
N PRO A 211 1.40 -14.53 -22.94
CA PRO A 211 1.26 -15.26 -24.18
C PRO A 211 -0.24 -15.28 -24.50
N THR A 212 -0.66 -14.46 -25.43
CA THR A 212 -1.98 -14.57 -26.01
C THR A 212 -1.99 -15.94 -26.67
N ILE A 213 -2.66 -16.88 -26.06
CA ILE A 213 -2.98 -18.14 -26.71
C ILE A 213 -3.87 -17.74 -27.89
N LEU A 214 -3.26 -17.62 -29.05
CA LEU A 214 -3.96 -17.62 -30.32
C LEU A 214 -4.62 -18.99 -30.39
N LEU A 215 -5.89 -19.06 -29.99
CA LEU A 215 -6.78 -20.16 -30.40
C LEU A 215 -6.98 -19.99 -31.91
N VAL A 216 -6.30 -20.83 -32.67
CA VAL A 216 -6.63 -21.14 -34.05
C VAL A 216 -7.81 -22.13 -34.05
#